data_6733d52894369f9454ab3093842f22b4
#
_entry.id   6733d52894369f9454ab3093842f22b4
#
_cell.length_a   1.000
_cell.length_b   1.000
_cell.length_c   1.000
_cell.angle_alpha   90.00
_cell.angle_beta   90.00
_cell.angle_gamma   90.00
#
_symmetry.space_group_name_H-M   'P 1'
#
loop_
_entity.id
_entity.type
_entity.pdbx_description
1 polymer ?
#
loop_
_entity_poly.entity_id
_entity_poly.type
_entity_poly.pdbx_seq_one_letter_code
_entity_poly.pdbx_strand_id
1 'polypeptide(L)'
;KYHKNPNMWDYFLRTRIAVDSLEDLLDEKEGNLDKVQMLFADMEEREEAWKELEREGVFELVGSLQYNIEINAVGVNKGTGLVNLGKMLGIRREEIMACGDGDNDIAMLKEVGFGVAMANAEEKVKAVADYITESNNDEGVAKAIEKFVLK
;
A
#
# COMPACT_ATOMS: atom_id res chain seq x y z
N LYS A 1 0.38 10.65 21.19
CA LYS A 1 1.46 9.80 21.78
C LYS A 1 1.79 8.74 20.75
N TYR A 2 2.75 8.99 19.90
CA TYR A 2 3.21 8.02 18.90
C TYR A 2 3.64 6.74 19.59
N HIS A 3 3.21 5.60 19.08
CA HIS A 3 3.68 4.30 19.53
C HIS A 3 5.19 4.28 19.35
N LYS A 4 5.90 4.37 20.46
CA LYS A 4 7.36 4.34 20.49
C LYS A 4 7.84 2.90 20.27
N ASN A 5 7.89 2.48 19.02
CA ASN A 5 8.86 1.46 18.65
C ASN A 5 10.22 2.19 18.54
N PRO A 6 11.17 1.99 19.46
CA PRO A 6 12.43 2.73 19.48
C PRO A 6 13.21 2.60 18.15
N ASN A 7 13.10 1.45 17.50
CA ASN A 7 13.78 1.17 16.23
C ASN A 7 13.16 1.94 15.05
N MET A 8 11.83 2.16 15.06
CA MET A 8 11.14 2.94 14.05
C MET A 8 11.40 4.44 14.20
N TRP A 9 11.49 4.94 15.44
CA TRP A 9 11.74 6.36 15.70
C TRP A 9 13.09 6.83 15.17
N ASP A 10 14.13 6.03 15.40
CA ASP A 10 15.48 6.29 14.89
C ASP A 10 15.53 6.28 13.35
N TYR A 11 14.76 5.40 12.72
CA TYR A 11 14.59 5.36 11.27
C TYR A 11 13.89 6.64 10.77
N PHE A 12 12.80 7.06 11.38
CA PHE A 12 12.08 8.28 11.00
C PHE A 12 12.97 9.53 11.13
N LEU A 13 13.70 9.68 12.24
CA LEU A 13 14.58 10.82 12.44
C LEU A 13 15.73 10.90 11.40
N ARG A 14 16.20 9.77 10.92
CA ARG A 14 17.28 9.71 9.92
C ARG A 14 16.81 9.85 8.47
N THR A 15 15.56 9.52 8.19
CA THR A 15 15.03 9.44 6.81
C THR A 15 14.02 10.52 6.48
N ARG A 16 13.68 11.40 7.44
CA ARG A 16 12.70 12.47 7.29
C ARG A 16 13.35 13.81 7.58
N ILE A 17 12.89 14.81 6.87
CA ILE A 17 13.24 16.22 7.14
C ILE A 17 12.05 16.80 7.88
N ALA A 18 12.31 17.35 9.09
CA ALA A 18 11.30 18.11 9.82
C ALA A 18 11.09 19.46 9.14
N VAL A 19 9.83 19.88 9.05
CA VAL A 19 9.43 21.17 8.53
C VAL A 19 8.56 21.89 9.56
N ASP A 20 8.66 23.20 9.64
CA ASP A 20 7.89 24.02 10.58
C ASP A 20 6.47 24.27 10.09
N SER A 21 6.27 24.30 8.76
CA SER A 21 4.99 24.52 8.10
C SER A 21 4.82 23.52 6.96
N LEU A 22 3.73 22.75 7.00
CA LEU A 22 3.36 21.88 5.90
C LEU A 22 2.81 22.69 4.71
N GLU A 23 2.09 23.77 4.98
CA GLU A 23 1.52 24.65 3.96
C GLU A 23 2.62 25.26 3.08
N ASP A 24 3.64 25.83 3.71
CA ASP A 24 4.80 26.41 3.00
C ASP A 24 5.53 25.36 2.14
N LEU A 25 5.66 24.14 2.67
CA LEU A 25 6.26 23.03 1.92
C LEU A 25 5.42 22.61 0.72
N LEU A 26 4.10 22.58 0.86
CA LEU A 26 3.18 22.21 -0.23
C LEU A 26 3.23 23.25 -1.35
N ASP A 27 3.25 24.54 -1.01
CA ASP A 27 3.39 25.64 -1.97
C ASP A 27 4.72 25.57 -2.72
N GLU A 28 5.84 25.31 -1.99
CA GLU A 28 7.17 25.15 -2.60
C GLU A 28 7.25 23.93 -3.53
N LYS A 29 6.53 22.87 -3.22
CA LYS A 29 6.58 21.58 -3.92
C LYS A 29 5.40 21.34 -4.85
N GLU A 30 4.67 22.37 -5.23
CA GLU A 30 3.52 22.24 -6.13
C GLU A 30 3.84 21.36 -7.36
N GLY A 31 3.04 20.34 -7.59
CA GLY A 31 3.22 19.36 -8.66
C GLY A 31 4.31 18.29 -8.43
N ASN A 32 5.01 18.31 -7.30
CA ASN A 32 6.06 17.34 -6.95
C ASN A 32 5.72 16.54 -5.68
N LEU A 33 4.45 16.37 -5.38
CA LEU A 33 3.99 15.62 -4.23
C LEU A 33 3.50 14.24 -4.67
N ASP A 34 4.21 13.18 -4.32
CA ASP A 34 3.85 11.81 -4.69
C ASP A 34 2.78 11.21 -3.77
N LYS A 35 2.89 11.49 -2.46
CA LYS A 35 2.02 10.90 -1.43
C LYS A 35 2.03 11.74 -0.16
N VAL A 36 0.89 11.81 0.51
CA VAL A 36 0.78 12.30 1.90
C VAL A 36 0.49 11.11 2.81
N GLN A 37 1.14 11.04 3.96
CA GLN A 37 0.87 10.06 5.00
C GLN A 37 0.52 10.77 6.30
N MET A 38 -0.64 10.47 6.85
CA MET A 38 -1.08 10.92 8.16
C MET A 38 -0.93 9.78 9.17
N LEU A 39 -0.45 10.10 10.37
CA LEU A 39 -0.30 9.16 11.48
C LEU A 39 -1.15 9.64 12.65
N PHE A 40 -1.94 8.74 13.20
CA PHE A 40 -2.89 9.03 14.27
C PHE A 40 -2.50 8.31 15.56
N ALA A 41 -2.66 8.99 16.69
CA ALA A 41 -2.52 8.40 18.01
C ALA A 41 -3.86 7.85 18.51
N ASP A 42 -4.97 8.37 18.00
CA ASP A 42 -6.33 7.99 18.31
C ASP A 42 -7.03 7.40 17.08
N MET A 43 -7.73 6.29 17.28
CA MET A 43 -8.39 5.59 16.19
C MET A 43 -9.72 6.23 15.78
N GLU A 44 -10.40 6.93 16.73
CA GLU A 44 -11.63 7.67 16.42
C GLU A 44 -11.30 8.88 15.54
N GLU A 45 -10.24 9.64 15.88
CA GLU A 45 -9.73 10.72 15.03
C GLU A 45 -9.34 10.25 13.64
N ARG A 46 -8.71 9.06 13.53
CA ARG A 46 -8.37 8.45 12.24
C ARG A 46 -9.62 8.14 11.43
N GLU A 47 -10.63 7.54 12.05
CA GLU A 47 -11.89 7.18 11.40
C GLU A 47 -12.65 8.42 10.90
N GLU A 48 -12.67 9.48 11.69
CA GLU A 48 -13.28 10.76 11.32
C GLU A 48 -12.56 11.39 10.14
N ALA A 49 -11.23 11.48 10.19
CA ALA A 49 -10.41 11.98 9.11
C ALA A 49 -10.58 11.16 7.81
N TRP A 50 -10.66 9.81 7.92
CA TRP A 50 -10.93 8.96 6.78
C TRP A 50 -12.25 9.30 6.10
N LYS A 51 -13.34 9.41 6.88
CA LYS A 51 -14.68 9.74 6.37
C LYS A 51 -14.76 11.14 5.76
N GLU A 52 -13.99 12.08 6.30
CA GLU A 52 -13.90 13.44 5.76
C GLU A 52 -13.20 13.44 4.40
N LEU A 53 -12.03 12.85 4.30
CA LEU A 53 -11.26 12.72 3.07
C LEU A 53 -12.01 11.91 1.99
N GLU A 54 -12.71 10.85 2.39
CA GLU A 54 -13.51 10.03 1.48
C GLU A 54 -14.69 10.83 0.89
N ARG A 55 -15.30 11.72 1.66
CA ARG A 55 -16.38 12.60 1.18
C ARG A 55 -15.90 13.61 0.13
N GLU A 56 -14.66 14.05 0.17
CA GLU A 56 -14.08 14.91 -0.86
C GLU A 56 -14.02 14.22 -2.24
N GLY A 57 -13.85 12.91 -2.28
CA GLY A 57 -13.93 12.10 -3.50
C GLY A 57 -12.81 12.35 -4.52
N VAL A 58 -11.74 13.05 -4.11
CA VAL A 58 -10.60 13.46 -4.97
C VAL A 58 -9.30 12.75 -4.61
N PHE A 59 -9.37 11.75 -3.74
CA PHE A 59 -8.20 11.00 -3.26
C PHE A 59 -8.41 9.49 -3.34
N GLU A 60 -7.31 8.78 -3.52
CA GLU A 60 -7.21 7.34 -3.26
C GLU A 60 -6.66 7.14 -1.85
N LEU A 61 -7.51 6.65 -0.93
CA LEU A 61 -7.13 6.45 0.48
C LEU A 61 -6.76 5.00 0.72
N VAL A 62 -5.63 4.79 1.38
CA VAL A 62 -5.13 3.45 1.72
C VAL A 62 -4.64 3.42 3.16
N GLY A 63 -4.92 2.33 3.88
CA GLY A 63 -4.34 2.04 5.19
C GLY A 63 -3.30 0.94 5.05
N SER A 64 -2.03 1.23 5.28
CA SER A 64 -0.97 0.23 5.35
C SER A 64 -0.68 -0.23 6.78
N LEU A 65 -1.13 0.53 7.76
CA LEU A 65 -1.05 0.26 9.19
C LEU A 65 -2.40 0.65 9.83
N GLN A 66 -2.69 0.09 10.99
CA GLN A 66 -3.96 0.40 11.69
C GLN A 66 -4.12 1.88 12.05
N TYR A 67 -3.01 2.62 12.21
CA TYR A 67 -2.98 3.98 12.72
C TYR A 67 -2.54 5.02 11.66
N ASN A 68 -2.56 4.66 10.37
CA ASN A 68 -2.22 5.61 9.31
C ASN A 68 -3.34 5.78 8.26
N ILE A 69 -3.27 6.88 7.55
CA ILE A 69 -3.95 7.10 6.27
C ILE A 69 -2.88 7.51 5.26
N GLU A 70 -2.82 6.82 4.15
CA GLU A 70 -2.03 7.19 2.98
C GLU A 70 -2.97 7.81 1.95
N ILE A 71 -2.67 9.03 1.55
CA ILE A 71 -3.46 9.81 0.60
C ILE A 71 -2.68 9.86 -0.71
N ASN A 72 -3.27 9.32 -1.75
CA ASN A 72 -2.71 9.29 -3.11
C ASN A 72 -3.63 10.03 -4.07
N ALA A 73 -3.14 10.38 -5.24
CA ALA A 73 -3.99 10.84 -6.33
C ALA A 73 -4.96 9.74 -6.76
N VAL A 74 -6.16 10.11 -7.23
CA VAL A 74 -7.16 9.16 -7.71
C VAL A 74 -6.58 8.23 -8.78
N GLY A 75 -6.82 6.95 -8.62
CA GLY A 75 -6.33 5.91 -9.52
C GLY A 75 -4.85 5.54 -9.33
N VAL A 76 -4.17 6.13 -8.34
CA VAL A 76 -2.78 5.78 -7.99
C VAL A 76 -2.77 4.79 -6.84
N ASN A 77 -2.59 3.52 -7.17
CA ASN A 77 -2.48 2.42 -6.23
C ASN A 77 -1.44 1.38 -6.72
N LYS A 78 -1.16 0.35 -5.92
CA LYS A 78 -0.18 -0.69 -6.27
C LYS A 78 -0.56 -1.44 -7.55
N GLY A 79 -1.85 -1.64 -7.82
CA GLY A 79 -2.33 -2.34 -9.02
C GLY A 79 -2.05 -1.55 -10.28
N THR A 80 -2.51 -0.29 -10.35
CA THR A 80 -2.26 0.58 -11.50
C THR A 80 -0.77 0.83 -11.71
N GLY A 81 0.01 0.99 -10.63
CA GLY A 81 1.46 1.13 -10.70
C GLY A 81 2.14 -0.08 -11.35
N LEU A 82 1.78 -1.29 -10.92
CA LEU A 82 2.35 -2.54 -11.43
C LEU A 82 1.96 -2.78 -12.90
N VAL A 83 0.70 -2.58 -13.25
CA VAL A 83 0.22 -2.73 -14.64
C VAL A 83 0.89 -1.71 -15.57
N ASN A 84 1.07 -0.47 -15.12
CA ASN A 84 1.76 0.55 -15.91
C ASN A 84 3.25 0.21 -16.10
N LEU A 85 3.92 -0.28 -15.05
CA LEU A 85 5.29 -0.78 -15.16
C LEU A 85 5.38 -1.94 -16.17
N GLY A 86 4.45 -2.89 -16.08
CA GLY A 86 4.35 -3.99 -17.05
C GLY A 86 4.25 -3.48 -18.50
N LYS A 87 3.36 -2.52 -18.75
CA LYS A 87 3.23 -1.90 -20.09
C LYS A 87 4.53 -1.25 -20.57
N MET A 88 5.26 -0.54 -19.70
CA MET A 88 6.54 0.07 -20.04
C MET A 88 7.61 -0.97 -20.41
N LEU A 89 7.54 -2.15 -19.81
CA LEU A 89 8.45 -3.28 -20.05
C LEU A 89 7.99 -4.22 -21.16
N GLY A 90 6.83 -3.97 -21.78
CA GLY A 90 6.24 -4.84 -22.79
C GLY A 90 5.67 -6.15 -22.22
N ILE A 91 5.39 -6.19 -20.92
CA ILE A 91 4.79 -7.33 -20.22
C ILE A 91 3.27 -7.10 -20.18
N ARG A 92 2.51 -8.09 -20.62
CA ARG A 92 1.05 -8.03 -20.56
C ARG A 92 0.56 -8.28 -19.14
N ARG A 93 -0.61 -7.73 -18.83
CA ARG A 93 -1.27 -7.90 -17.53
C ARG A 93 -1.38 -9.39 -17.11
N GLU A 94 -1.75 -10.25 -18.06
CA GLU A 94 -1.94 -11.68 -17.86
C GLU A 94 -0.64 -12.44 -17.55
N GLU A 95 0.50 -11.80 -17.79
CA GLU A 95 1.84 -12.34 -17.51
C GLU A 95 2.39 -11.88 -16.15
N ILE A 96 1.61 -11.09 -15.40
CA ILE A 96 2.01 -10.56 -14.10
C ILE A 96 1.40 -11.41 -12.98
N MET A 97 2.24 -11.96 -12.14
CA MET A 97 1.86 -12.54 -10.85
C MET A 97 2.25 -11.57 -9.73
N ALA A 98 1.37 -11.32 -8.77
CA ALA A 98 1.66 -10.50 -7.60
C ALA A 98 1.25 -11.21 -6.31
N CYS A 99 2.05 -11.04 -5.26
CA CYS A 99 1.76 -11.54 -3.91
C CYS A 99 1.47 -10.36 -2.98
N GLY A 100 0.49 -10.53 -2.08
CA GLY A 100 0.09 -9.49 -1.13
C GLY A 100 -0.55 -10.04 0.13
N ASP A 101 -0.56 -9.25 1.20
CA ASP A 101 -1.16 -9.64 2.49
C ASP A 101 -1.96 -8.52 3.16
N GLY A 102 -1.85 -7.28 2.72
CA GLY A 102 -2.50 -6.11 3.30
C GLY A 102 -3.62 -5.52 2.45
N ASP A 103 -4.40 -4.62 3.04
CA ASP A 103 -5.48 -3.90 2.37
C ASP A 103 -5.01 -3.14 1.14
N ASN A 104 -3.83 -2.56 1.22
CA ASN A 104 -3.20 -1.82 0.13
C ASN A 104 -2.77 -2.72 -1.05
N ASP A 105 -2.87 -4.05 -0.91
CA ASP A 105 -2.58 -5.02 -1.97
C ASP A 105 -3.84 -5.48 -2.71
N ILE A 106 -5.04 -5.20 -2.19
CA ILE A 106 -6.31 -5.66 -2.78
C ILE A 106 -6.45 -5.21 -4.24
N ALA A 107 -6.16 -3.94 -4.53
CA ALA A 107 -6.20 -3.43 -5.89
C ALA A 107 -5.20 -4.16 -6.80
N MET A 108 -3.98 -4.39 -6.31
CA MET A 108 -2.94 -5.10 -7.03
C MET A 108 -3.35 -6.54 -7.36
N LEU A 109 -3.87 -7.28 -6.37
CA LEU A 109 -4.29 -8.67 -6.56
C LEU A 109 -5.44 -8.80 -7.59
N LYS A 110 -6.34 -7.81 -7.66
CA LYS A 110 -7.43 -7.76 -8.65
C LYS A 110 -6.97 -7.36 -10.05
N GLU A 111 -5.95 -6.51 -10.13
CA GLU A 111 -5.50 -5.88 -11.37
C GLU A 111 -4.54 -6.76 -12.18
N VAL A 112 -3.78 -7.64 -11.55
CA VAL A 112 -2.82 -8.52 -12.23
C VAL A 112 -3.49 -9.74 -12.87
N GLY A 113 -2.74 -10.49 -13.68
CA GLY A 113 -3.22 -11.73 -14.29
C GLY A 113 -3.31 -12.89 -13.33
N PHE A 114 -2.52 -12.87 -12.23
CA PHE A 114 -2.58 -13.90 -11.19
C PHE A 114 -2.25 -13.32 -9.81
N GLY A 115 -3.27 -13.09 -9.01
CA GLY A 115 -3.16 -12.56 -7.66
C GLY A 115 -2.99 -13.67 -6.62
N VAL A 116 -1.98 -13.56 -5.77
CA VAL A 116 -1.65 -14.52 -4.72
C VAL A 116 -1.74 -13.84 -3.35
N ALA A 117 -2.65 -14.30 -2.50
CA ALA A 117 -2.71 -13.87 -1.10
C ALA A 117 -1.81 -14.72 -0.22
N MET A 118 -1.14 -14.09 0.74
CA MET A 118 -0.40 -14.80 1.78
C MET A 118 -1.36 -15.45 2.79
N ALA A 119 -0.98 -16.58 3.39
CA ALA A 119 -1.81 -17.25 4.41
C ALA A 119 -2.08 -16.38 5.64
N ASN A 120 -1.15 -15.47 5.99
CA ASN A 120 -1.32 -14.50 7.07
C ASN A 120 -2.18 -13.28 6.71
N ALA A 121 -2.65 -13.17 5.47
CA ALA A 121 -3.51 -12.08 5.04
C ALA A 121 -4.90 -12.15 5.70
N GLU A 122 -5.55 -10.99 5.81
CA GLU A 122 -6.96 -10.92 6.23
C GLU A 122 -7.90 -11.58 5.21
N GLU A 123 -9.06 -12.05 5.67
CA GLU A 123 -10.02 -12.75 4.80
C GLU A 123 -10.49 -11.94 3.59
N LYS A 124 -10.60 -10.61 3.73
CA LYS A 124 -10.96 -9.72 2.61
C LYS A 124 -9.89 -9.67 1.50
N VAL A 125 -8.61 -9.86 1.86
CA VAL A 125 -7.50 -9.93 0.92
C VAL A 125 -7.48 -11.30 0.24
N LYS A 126 -7.66 -12.37 1.01
CA LYS A 126 -7.78 -13.75 0.48
C LYS A 126 -8.95 -13.90 -0.48
N ALA A 127 -10.07 -13.24 -0.19
CA ALA A 127 -11.29 -13.32 -0.99
C ALA A 127 -11.16 -12.77 -2.42
N VAL A 128 -10.14 -11.95 -2.69
CA VAL A 128 -9.92 -11.35 -4.02
C VAL A 128 -8.76 -12.00 -4.79
N ALA A 129 -8.05 -12.93 -4.18
CA ALA A 129 -6.90 -13.60 -4.78
C ALA A 129 -7.31 -14.85 -5.55
N ASP A 130 -6.57 -15.18 -6.61
CA ASP A 130 -6.72 -16.42 -7.38
C ASP A 130 -6.15 -17.64 -6.63
N TYR A 131 -5.18 -17.40 -5.76
CA TYR A 131 -4.52 -18.44 -4.98
C TYR A 131 -4.10 -17.93 -3.61
N ILE A 132 -4.15 -18.81 -2.60
CA ILE A 132 -3.63 -18.56 -1.26
C ILE A 132 -2.38 -19.41 -1.07
N THR A 133 -1.24 -18.78 -0.87
CA THR A 133 0.03 -19.43 -0.57
C THR A 133 0.25 -19.56 0.93
N GLU A 134 1.42 -20.06 1.35
CA GLU A 134 1.81 -20.13 2.76
C GLU A 134 2.04 -18.73 3.36
N SER A 135 2.28 -18.68 4.67
CA SER A 135 2.53 -17.42 5.36
C SER A 135 3.89 -16.79 4.98
N ASN A 136 4.07 -15.52 5.34
CA ASN A 136 5.36 -14.85 5.21
C ASN A 136 6.47 -15.49 6.05
N ASN A 137 6.12 -16.23 7.10
CA ASN A 137 7.06 -16.98 7.95
C ASN A 137 7.40 -18.37 7.38
N ASP A 138 6.63 -18.85 6.41
CA ASP A 138 6.73 -20.18 5.82
C ASP A 138 7.10 -20.12 4.33
N GLU A 139 7.83 -19.07 3.94
CA GLU A 139 8.35 -18.88 2.57
C GLU A 139 7.25 -18.83 1.48
N GLY A 140 6.07 -18.31 1.79
CA GLY A 140 4.90 -18.32 0.92
C GLY A 140 5.15 -17.73 -0.47
N VAL A 141 5.90 -16.62 -0.58
CA VAL A 141 6.24 -16.02 -1.88
C VAL A 141 7.13 -16.96 -2.71
N ALA A 142 8.16 -17.55 -2.10
CA ALA A 142 9.06 -18.49 -2.79
C ALA A 142 8.28 -19.71 -3.30
N LYS A 143 7.41 -20.29 -2.48
CA LYS A 143 6.55 -21.43 -2.87
C LYS A 143 5.60 -21.10 -4.01
N ALA A 144 5.04 -19.88 -4.04
CA ALA A 144 4.20 -19.43 -5.15
C ALA A 144 5.03 -19.33 -6.45
N ILE A 145 6.22 -18.74 -6.39
CA ILE A 145 7.13 -18.62 -7.54
C ILE A 145 7.53 -20.02 -8.05
N GLU A 146 7.96 -20.92 -7.18
CA GLU A 146 8.33 -22.29 -7.54
C GLU A 146 7.17 -23.04 -8.21
N LYS A 147 5.95 -22.85 -7.68
CA LYS A 147 4.77 -23.55 -8.18
C LYS A 147 4.28 -23.06 -9.53
N PHE A 148 4.32 -21.75 -9.78
CA PHE A 148 3.65 -21.13 -10.93
C PHE A 148 4.59 -20.52 -11.96
N VAL A 149 5.82 -20.20 -11.61
CA VAL A 149 6.78 -19.51 -12.49
C VAL A 149 7.95 -20.40 -12.90
N LEU A 150 8.51 -21.21 -12.00
CA LEU A 150 9.71 -22.01 -12.23
C LEU A 150 9.40 -23.46 -12.69
N LYS A 151 8.40 -23.63 -13.53
CA LYS A 151 8.08 -24.96 -14.09
C LYS A 151 8.98 -25.34 -15.25
#